data_1d89c3a7bcfac6345564d6e2225d5407
#
_entry.id   1d89c3a7bcfac6345564d6e2225d5407
#
_cell.length_a   1.000
_cell.length_b   1.000
_cell.length_c   1.000
_cell.angle_alpha   90.00
_cell.angle_beta   90.00
_cell.angle_gamma   90.00
#
_symmetry.space_group_name_H-M   'P 1'
#
loop_
_entity.id
_entity.type
_entity.pdbx_description
1 polymer ?
#
loop_
_entity_poly.entity_id
_entity_poly.type
_entity_poly.pdbx_seq_one_letter_code
_entity_poly.pdbx_strand_id
1 'polypeptide(L)'
;NKTRGIDYWDKFFELKNIPTELFYFNYQISTEQKKQLFKQFVCIVNLETSTRCNRKCDYCPLSIYDRGDQTLISDELYTQIVSDLASISYQSTVSLNLYNEPLLDEKIFSRIQELRKKCPNCFIKFNSNGDYLTREILDKLVESGLNAIFLTLHTPKGNEYNDEDRLSAFEKFFNKLELDYKINEIIPNEKIVCDMDYKGLRLLTEAHNWNEYGNDRGGSIESLSAEVRNTPCVRPIREFTIAFDGRIYPCCQFCPDCKDSEKSMIAKLSSSLNLFDAYASENLTEWRRFLFPYGTKHNPCSSCKDKDYSKTDTKQKRSEIINNLNLEKG
;
A
#
# COMPACT_ATOMS: atom_id res chain seq x y z
N ASN A 1 3.49 15.08 -13.22
CA ASN A 1 4.06 14.69 -11.92
C ASN A 1 3.02 14.20 -10.88
N LYS A 2 1.75 13.97 -11.27
CA LYS A 2 0.69 13.39 -10.42
C LYS A 2 0.57 11.86 -10.55
N THR A 3 1.41 11.23 -11.35
CA THR A 3 1.31 9.82 -11.74
C THR A 3 2.12 8.86 -10.85
N ARG A 4 3.00 9.36 -10.03
CA ARG A 4 3.71 8.53 -9.05
C ARG A 4 2.84 8.34 -7.81
N GLY A 5 2.86 7.14 -7.27
CA GLY A 5 2.16 6.80 -6.04
C GLY A 5 2.38 7.84 -4.93
N ILE A 6 1.61 7.76 -3.88
CA ILE A 6 1.67 8.71 -2.76
C ILE A 6 3.12 8.94 -2.37
N ASP A 7 3.62 10.17 -2.57
CA ASP A 7 4.92 10.55 -2.03
C ASP A 7 4.75 10.74 -0.52
N TYR A 8 5.14 9.73 0.22
CA TYR A 8 5.03 9.72 1.67
C TYR A 8 5.84 10.84 2.32
N TRP A 9 6.99 11.19 1.72
CA TRP A 9 7.84 12.24 2.23
C TRP A 9 7.27 13.62 1.97
N ASP A 10 6.74 13.90 0.79
CA ASP A 10 6.13 15.20 0.48
C ASP A 10 4.99 15.49 1.44
N LYS A 11 4.09 14.54 1.68
CA LYS A 11 3.02 14.70 2.69
C LYS A 11 3.55 14.85 4.12
N PHE A 12 4.64 14.20 4.44
CA PHE A 12 5.28 14.32 5.75
C PHE A 12 5.84 15.73 5.97
N PHE A 13 6.42 16.34 4.94
CA PHE A 13 6.97 17.68 5.00
C PHE A 13 5.93 18.81 4.98
N GLU A 14 4.72 18.52 4.49
CA GLU A 14 3.58 19.47 4.58
C GLU A 14 3.10 19.66 6.03
N LEU A 15 3.46 18.78 6.94
CA LEU A 15 3.05 18.83 8.33
C LEU A 15 3.89 19.85 9.10
N LYS A 16 3.27 20.96 9.45
CA LYS A 16 3.82 21.95 10.37
C LYS A 16 3.72 21.41 11.81
N ASN A 17 4.78 21.55 12.60
CA ASN A 17 4.84 21.16 14.01
C ASN A 17 4.59 19.68 14.28
N ILE A 18 5.53 18.84 13.90
CA ILE A 18 5.53 17.43 14.30
C ILE A 18 5.85 17.41 15.81
N PRO A 19 4.91 17.01 16.68
CA PRO A 19 5.19 16.87 18.12
C PRO A 19 6.06 15.63 18.32
N THR A 20 7.34 15.82 18.42
CA THR A 20 8.36 14.80 18.25
C THR A 20 8.38 13.76 19.36
N GLU A 21 8.19 14.17 20.60
CA GLU A 21 8.32 13.26 21.75
C GLU A 21 7.04 12.45 22.03
N LEU A 22 5.86 13.05 21.85
CA LEU A 22 4.59 12.37 22.08
C LEU A 22 4.24 11.40 20.95
N PHE A 23 4.71 11.68 19.74
CA PHE A 23 4.10 11.14 18.56
C PHE A 23 4.71 9.82 18.09
N TYR A 24 6.03 9.79 17.89
CA TYR A 24 6.64 8.61 17.28
C TYR A 24 7.05 7.55 18.32
N PHE A 25 7.22 7.97 19.57
CA PHE A 25 7.96 7.22 20.57
C PHE A 25 7.23 7.11 21.90
N ASN A 26 6.02 7.63 22.02
CA ASN A 26 5.21 7.49 23.22
C ASN A 26 3.83 6.92 22.88
N TYR A 27 3.55 5.70 23.35
CA TYR A 27 2.27 5.02 23.19
C TYR A 27 1.31 5.27 24.37
N GLN A 28 1.79 5.90 25.43
CA GLN A 28 1.00 6.25 26.64
C GLN A 28 0.32 7.61 26.46
N ILE A 29 -0.65 7.68 25.57
CA ILE A 29 -1.40 8.89 25.26
C ILE A 29 -2.91 8.63 25.30
N SER A 30 -3.72 9.70 25.42
CA SER A 30 -5.17 9.57 25.47
C SER A 30 -5.76 9.03 24.16
N THR A 31 -6.94 8.42 24.24
CA THR A 31 -7.67 7.92 23.06
C THR A 31 -7.88 9.01 22.01
N GLU A 32 -8.20 10.23 22.44
CA GLU A 32 -8.40 11.36 21.50
C GLU A 32 -7.08 11.74 20.79
N GLN A 33 -5.96 11.76 21.50
CA GLN A 33 -4.66 11.98 20.88
C GLN A 33 -4.32 10.88 19.87
N LYS A 34 -4.58 9.60 20.18
CA LYS A 34 -4.38 8.49 19.23
C LYS A 34 -5.18 8.69 17.94
N LYS A 35 -6.45 9.09 18.04
CA LYS A 35 -7.32 9.41 16.90
C LYS A 35 -6.78 10.58 16.07
N GLN A 36 -6.38 11.66 16.71
CA GLN A 36 -5.80 12.82 16.03
C GLN A 36 -4.52 12.45 15.28
N LEU A 37 -3.64 11.67 15.91
CA LEU A 37 -2.41 11.23 15.32
C LEU A 37 -2.65 10.32 14.10
N PHE A 38 -3.56 9.36 14.20
CA PHE A 38 -3.94 8.53 13.07
C PHE A 38 -4.45 9.36 11.91
N LYS A 39 -5.41 10.27 12.19
CA LYS A 39 -5.98 11.16 11.17
C LYS A 39 -4.93 12.04 10.50
N GLN A 40 -3.98 12.55 11.26
CA GLN A 40 -2.96 13.49 10.79
C GLN A 40 -1.89 12.81 9.94
N PHE A 41 -1.44 11.62 10.35
CA PHE A 41 -0.23 11.02 9.78
C PHE A 41 -0.48 9.82 8.88
N VAL A 42 -1.53 9.06 9.07
CA VAL A 42 -1.83 7.95 8.17
C VAL A 42 -2.39 8.47 6.86
N CYS A 43 -1.61 8.40 5.79
CA CYS A 43 -2.05 8.81 4.45
C CYS A 43 -2.60 7.66 3.61
N ILE A 44 -2.34 6.42 4.00
CA ILE A 44 -2.92 5.26 3.34
C ILE A 44 -3.20 4.14 4.34
N VAL A 45 -4.40 3.63 4.30
CA VAL A 45 -4.78 2.37 4.92
C VAL A 45 -4.83 1.31 3.82
N ASN A 46 -3.96 0.32 3.89
CA ASN A 46 -4.03 -0.87 3.03
C ASN A 46 -4.86 -1.92 3.75
N LEU A 47 -5.97 -2.32 3.17
CA LEU A 47 -6.90 -3.29 3.73
C LEU A 47 -7.05 -4.47 2.78
N GLU A 48 -6.52 -5.62 3.17
CA GLU A 48 -6.68 -6.84 2.42
C GLU A 48 -8.09 -7.39 2.61
N THR A 49 -8.86 -7.43 1.54
CA THR A 49 -10.27 -7.88 1.60
C THR A 49 -10.44 -9.38 1.40
N SER A 50 -9.43 -10.04 0.82
CA SER A 50 -9.42 -11.48 0.58
C SER A 50 -7.98 -12.00 0.46
N THR A 51 -7.80 -13.33 0.47
CA THR A 51 -6.48 -13.96 0.34
C THR A 51 -6.13 -14.38 -1.09
N ARG A 52 -7.08 -14.36 -2.04
CA ARG A 52 -6.92 -14.97 -3.34
C ARG A 52 -6.40 -14.01 -4.40
N CYS A 53 -5.45 -14.49 -5.19
CA CYS A 53 -5.08 -13.93 -6.47
C CYS A 53 -5.03 -15.06 -7.51
N ASN A 54 -5.48 -14.78 -8.74
CA ASN A 54 -5.43 -15.74 -9.85
C ASN A 54 -4.02 -15.85 -10.48
N ARG A 55 -3.09 -14.95 -10.11
CA ARG A 55 -1.72 -14.92 -10.63
C ARG A 55 -0.70 -15.34 -9.58
N LYS A 56 0.43 -15.88 -10.06
CA LYS A 56 1.59 -16.30 -9.28
C LYS A 56 2.85 -15.63 -9.88
N CYS A 57 2.88 -14.28 -9.88
CA CYS A 57 3.98 -13.50 -10.46
C CYS A 57 5.30 -13.75 -9.74
N ASP A 58 6.42 -13.84 -10.47
CA ASP A 58 7.73 -14.22 -9.93
C ASP A 58 8.23 -13.29 -8.80
N TYR A 59 7.87 -12.02 -8.85
CA TYR A 59 8.20 -11.01 -7.84
C TYR A 59 7.14 -10.85 -6.73
N CYS A 60 6.20 -11.80 -6.64
CA CYS A 60 5.16 -11.78 -5.61
C CYS A 60 5.33 -12.98 -4.67
N PRO A 61 5.22 -12.80 -3.36
CA PRO A 61 5.29 -13.92 -2.40
C PRO A 61 4.31 -15.06 -2.69
N LEU A 62 3.20 -14.78 -3.35
CA LEU A 62 2.22 -15.80 -3.76
C LEU A 62 2.75 -16.79 -4.81
N SER A 63 3.91 -16.51 -5.43
CA SER A 63 4.60 -17.48 -6.31
C SER A 63 5.28 -18.61 -5.52
N ILE A 64 5.57 -18.37 -4.24
CA ILE A 64 6.33 -19.25 -3.35
C ILE A 64 5.41 -19.84 -2.26
N TYR A 65 4.52 -19.00 -1.70
CA TYR A 65 3.65 -19.37 -0.59
C TYR A 65 2.22 -19.54 -1.06
N ASP A 66 1.64 -20.70 -0.74
CA ASP A 66 0.22 -20.94 -0.94
C ASP A 66 -0.55 -20.53 0.32
N ARG A 67 -1.58 -19.71 0.14
CA ARG A 67 -2.45 -19.22 1.22
C ARG A 67 -3.73 -20.05 1.37
N GLY A 68 -3.79 -21.21 0.69
CA GLY A 68 -4.94 -22.10 0.72
C GLY A 68 -6.17 -21.55 -0.01
N ASP A 69 -7.35 -21.95 0.46
CA ASP A 69 -8.62 -21.51 -0.10
C ASP A 69 -8.88 -20.04 0.13
N GLN A 70 -9.72 -19.45 -0.71
CA GLN A 70 -10.09 -18.05 -0.59
C GLN A 70 -10.79 -17.80 0.75
N THR A 71 -10.19 -16.91 1.54
CA THR A 71 -10.81 -16.37 2.76
C THR A 71 -11.08 -14.89 2.56
N LEU A 72 -12.29 -14.46 2.85
CA LEU A 72 -12.68 -13.06 2.84
C LEU A 72 -12.52 -12.46 4.23
N ILE A 73 -12.26 -11.15 4.31
CA ILE A 73 -12.41 -10.41 5.56
C ILE A 73 -13.86 -10.56 6.06
N SER A 74 -14.05 -10.76 7.36
CA SER A 74 -15.41 -10.85 7.90
C SER A 74 -16.12 -9.51 7.82
N ASP A 75 -17.45 -9.54 7.70
CA ASP A 75 -18.25 -8.33 7.59
C ASP A 75 -18.17 -7.49 8.90
N GLU A 76 -18.06 -8.16 10.05
CA GLU A 76 -17.91 -7.52 11.36
C GLU A 76 -16.60 -6.73 11.43
N LEU A 77 -15.49 -7.37 11.05
CA LEU A 77 -14.17 -6.72 11.05
C LEU A 77 -14.12 -5.57 10.04
N TYR A 78 -14.66 -5.76 8.84
CA TYR A 78 -14.73 -4.71 7.84
C TYR A 78 -15.53 -3.51 8.34
N THR A 79 -16.72 -3.75 8.89
CA THR A 79 -17.60 -2.71 9.44
C THR A 79 -16.96 -2.00 10.64
N GLN A 80 -16.22 -2.71 11.50
CA GLN A 80 -15.46 -2.10 12.59
C GLN A 80 -14.41 -1.13 12.03
N ILE A 81 -13.59 -1.57 11.08
CA ILE A 81 -12.54 -0.74 10.46
C ILE A 81 -13.14 0.52 9.83
N VAL A 82 -14.20 0.36 9.03
CA VAL A 82 -14.88 1.49 8.38
C VAL A 82 -15.51 2.44 9.40
N SER A 83 -16.04 1.91 10.50
CA SER A 83 -16.62 2.74 11.59
C SER A 83 -15.55 3.53 12.35
N ASP A 84 -14.40 2.93 12.60
CA ASP A 84 -13.24 3.62 13.18
C ASP A 84 -12.79 4.78 12.29
N LEU A 85 -12.60 4.55 10.99
CA LEU A 85 -12.24 5.59 10.02
C LEU A 85 -13.30 6.71 9.95
N ALA A 86 -14.57 6.36 9.95
CA ALA A 86 -15.67 7.32 9.96
C ALA A 86 -15.66 8.18 11.24
N SER A 87 -15.34 7.58 12.40
CA SER A 87 -15.33 8.28 13.70
C SER A 87 -14.36 9.47 13.76
N ILE A 88 -13.34 9.46 12.91
CA ILE A 88 -12.36 10.56 12.79
C ILE A 88 -12.57 11.40 11.52
N SER A 89 -13.63 11.15 10.75
CA SER A 89 -13.82 11.76 9.43
C SER A 89 -12.54 11.63 8.57
N TYR A 90 -12.05 10.40 8.40
CA TYR A 90 -10.83 10.12 7.66
C TYR A 90 -10.97 10.53 6.18
N GLN A 91 -9.96 11.24 5.63
CA GLN A 91 -10.02 11.84 4.30
C GLN A 91 -8.87 11.39 3.38
N SER A 92 -7.95 10.59 3.89
CA SER A 92 -6.82 10.11 3.10
C SER A 92 -7.19 8.84 2.31
N THR A 93 -6.20 8.12 1.81
CA THR A 93 -6.42 6.97 0.92
C THR A 93 -6.80 5.70 1.72
N VAL A 94 -7.79 4.97 1.21
CA VAL A 94 -8.03 3.57 1.58
C VAL A 94 -7.81 2.70 0.34
N SER A 95 -6.88 1.76 0.42
CA SER A 95 -6.56 0.79 -0.64
C SER A 95 -7.12 -0.57 -0.26
N LEU A 96 -8.12 -1.04 -1.02
CA LEU A 96 -8.82 -2.30 -0.73
C LEU A 96 -8.09 -3.51 -1.33
N ASN A 97 -6.79 -3.58 -1.11
CA ASN A 97 -5.95 -4.71 -1.50
C ASN A 97 -4.63 -4.76 -0.72
N LEU A 98 -4.02 -5.95 -0.69
CA LEU A 98 -2.65 -6.19 -0.28
C LEU A 98 -2.02 -7.24 -1.21
N TYR A 99 -2.11 -8.53 -0.87
CA TYR A 99 -1.64 -9.65 -1.69
C TYR A 99 -2.82 -10.47 -2.24
N ASN A 100 -3.77 -9.80 -2.85
CA ASN A 100 -4.97 -10.38 -3.44
C ASN A 100 -5.32 -9.68 -4.77
N GLU A 101 -6.20 -10.30 -5.54
CA GLU A 101 -6.90 -9.66 -6.65
C GLU A 101 -8.28 -9.21 -6.16
N PRO A 102 -8.55 -7.90 -6.03
CA PRO A 102 -9.81 -7.42 -5.48
C PRO A 102 -11.06 -7.83 -6.27
N LEU A 103 -10.93 -7.99 -7.59
CA LEU A 103 -12.07 -8.40 -8.44
C LEU A 103 -12.46 -9.87 -8.26
N LEU A 104 -11.72 -10.64 -7.45
CA LEU A 104 -12.12 -11.97 -6.98
C LEU A 104 -12.95 -11.94 -5.68
N ASP A 105 -13.01 -10.78 -5.02
CA ASP A 105 -13.86 -10.60 -3.85
C ASP A 105 -15.29 -10.28 -4.28
N GLU A 106 -16.21 -11.22 -4.10
CA GLU A 106 -17.61 -11.07 -4.49
C GLU A 106 -18.32 -9.90 -3.80
N LYS A 107 -17.80 -9.44 -2.67
CA LYS A 107 -18.34 -8.31 -1.89
C LYS A 107 -17.65 -6.98 -2.21
N ILE A 108 -16.72 -6.90 -3.18
CA ILE A 108 -15.91 -5.69 -3.39
C ILE A 108 -16.77 -4.45 -3.64
N PHE A 109 -17.83 -4.56 -4.44
CA PHE A 109 -18.71 -3.44 -4.76
C PHE A 109 -19.45 -2.93 -3.52
N SER A 110 -20.04 -3.82 -2.73
CA SER A 110 -20.76 -3.44 -1.49
C SER A 110 -19.82 -2.85 -0.45
N ARG A 111 -18.58 -3.34 -0.37
CA ARG A 111 -17.53 -2.79 0.50
C ARG A 111 -17.14 -1.37 0.10
N ILE A 112 -16.97 -1.12 -1.19
CA ILE A 112 -16.70 0.24 -1.69
C ILE A 112 -17.87 1.17 -1.36
N GLN A 113 -19.11 0.73 -1.58
CA GLN A 113 -20.31 1.51 -1.28
C GLN A 113 -20.44 1.84 0.22
N GLU A 114 -20.21 0.87 1.10
CA GLU A 114 -20.22 1.09 2.56
C GLU A 114 -19.16 2.10 2.97
N LEU A 115 -17.91 1.93 2.49
CA LEU A 115 -16.82 2.84 2.78
C LEU A 115 -17.12 4.26 2.26
N ARG A 116 -17.62 4.38 1.03
CA ARG A 116 -18.02 5.67 0.44
C ARG A 116 -19.13 6.35 1.25
N LYS A 117 -20.11 5.59 1.68
CA LYS A 117 -21.23 6.11 2.49
C LYS A 117 -20.78 6.64 3.85
N LYS A 118 -19.90 5.88 4.55
CA LYS A 118 -19.44 6.24 5.90
C LYS A 118 -18.26 7.22 5.91
N CYS A 119 -17.41 7.18 4.88
CA CYS A 119 -16.23 8.03 4.73
C CYS A 119 -16.27 8.76 3.35
N PRO A 120 -17.19 9.71 3.15
CA PRO A 120 -17.46 10.30 1.83
C PRO A 120 -16.27 11.01 1.20
N ASN A 121 -15.33 11.48 2.01
CA ASN A 121 -14.16 12.23 1.56
C ASN A 121 -12.89 11.39 1.41
N CYS A 122 -12.94 10.08 1.67
CA CYS A 122 -11.82 9.19 1.42
C CYS A 122 -11.52 9.06 -0.07
N PHE A 123 -10.23 8.92 -0.41
CA PHE A 123 -9.81 8.44 -1.72
C PHE A 123 -9.75 6.91 -1.70
N ILE A 124 -10.72 6.26 -2.32
CA ILE A 124 -10.85 4.81 -2.34
C ILE A 124 -10.21 4.27 -3.62
N LYS A 125 -9.28 3.35 -3.48
CA LYS A 125 -8.62 2.70 -4.62
C LYS A 125 -8.35 1.22 -4.34
N PHE A 126 -7.95 0.51 -5.38
CA PHE A 126 -7.24 -0.76 -5.26
C PHE A 126 -6.26 -0.95 -6.42
N ASN A 127 -5.33 -1.89 -6.26
CA ASN A 127 -4.49 -2.38 -7.33
C ASN A 127 -5.11 -3.66 -7.90
N SER A 128 -5.04 -3.87 -9.21
CA SER A 128 -5.57 -5.05 -9.88
C SER A 128 -4.64 -5.48 -11.03
N ASN A 129 -4.65 -6.77 -11.34
CA ASN A 129 -3.99 -7.31 -12.52
C ASN A 129 -4.82 -7.15 -13.81
N GLY A 130 -6.07 -6.70 -13.71
CA GLY A 130 -6.96 -6.40 -14.83
C GLY A 130 -7.57 -7.63 -15.52
N ASP A 131 -7.25 -8.86 -15.12
CA ASP A 131 -7.73 -10.06 -15.83
C ASP A 131 -9.26 -10.17 -15.85
N TYR A 132 -9.89 -9.80 -14.75
CA TYR A 132 -11.36 -9.85 -14.59
C TYR A 132 -12.05 -8.53 -14.98
N LEU A 133 -11.30 -7.50 -15.35
CA LEU A 133 -11.89 -6.22 -15.67
C LEU A 133 -12.60 -6.28 -17.04
N THR A 134 -13.86 -5.87 -17.05
CA THR A 134 -14.70 -5.67 -18.24
C THR A 134 -15.30 -4.27 -18.20
N ARG A 135 -15.90 -3.84 -19.30
CA ARG A 135 -16.61 -2.56 -19.36
C ARG A 135 -17.73 -2.49 -18.32
N GLU A 136 -18.50 -3.56 -18.17
CA GLU A 136 -19.57 -3.65 -17.19
C GLU A 136 -19.04 -3.54 -15.75
N ILE A 137 -17.89 -4.18 -15.45
CA ILE A 137 -17.26 -4.08 -14.13
C ILE A 137 -16.75 -2.66 -13.89
N LEU A 138 -16.19 -1.97 -14.89
CA LEU A 138 -15.82 -0.57 -14.78
C LEU A 138 -17.00 0.32 -14.41
N ASP A 139 -18.14 0.15 -15.09
CA ASP A 139 -19.35 0.92 -14.80
C ASP A 139 -19.83 0.66 -13.35
N LYS A 140 -19.88 -0.59 -12.91
CA LYS A 140 -20.22 -0.94 -11.51
C LYS A 140 -19.26 -0.33 -10.48
N LEU A 141 -17.97 -0.22 -10.80
CA LEU A 141 -16.98 0.40 -9.92
C LEU A 141 -17.19 1.92 -9.81
N VAL A 142 -17.52 2.58 -10.93
CA VAL A 142 -17.93 4.00 -10.94
C VAL A 142 -19.16 4.19 -10.05
N GLU A 143 -20.22 3.40 -10.25
CA GLU A 143 -21.45 3.45 -9.48
C GLU A 143 -21.24 3.18 -7.98
N SER A 144 -20.27 2.32 -7.65
CA SER A 144 -19.89 2.02 -6.26
C SER A 144 -19.14 3.16 -5.58
N GLY A 145 -18.65 4.14 -6.34
CA GLY A 145 -17.93 5.30 -5.82
C GLY A 145 -16.42 5.10 -5.64
N LEU A 146 -15.80 4.17 -6.38
CA LEU A 146 -14.36 4.01 -6.44
C LEU A 146 -13.71 5.23 -7.11
N ASN A 147 -12.55 5.68 -6.60
CA ASN A 147 -11.83 6.82 -7.18
C ASN A 147 -10.76 6.40 -8.20
N ALA A 148 -10.09 5.27 -7.96
CA ALA A 148 -9.03 4.83 -8.85
C ALA A 148 -8.82 3.31 -8.85
N ILE A 149 -8.40 2.80 -9.99
CA ILE A 149 -7.80 1.47 -10.15
C ILE A 149 -6.36 1.67 -10.61
N PHE A 150 -5.41 1.05 -9.91
CA PHE A 150 -4.03 0.96 -10.35
C PHE A 150 -3.83 -0.43 -10.97
N LEU A 151 -3.77 -0.45 -12.28
CA LEU A 151 -3.69 -1.66 -13.08
C LEU A 151 -2.24 -2.01 -13.38
N THR A 152 -1.87 -3.24 -13.15
CA THR A 152 -0.56 -3.73 -13.58
C THR A 152 -0.72 -4.80 -14.64
N LEU A 153 -0.25 -4.51 -15.85
CA LEU A 153 -0.15 -5.51 -16.92
C LEU A 153 1.14 -6.30 -16.71
N HIS A 154 1.01 -7.35 -15.91
CA HIS A 154 2.16 -8.15 -15.47
C HIS A 154 2.86 -8.89 -16.61
N THR A 155 4.19 -8.99 -16.54
CA THR A 155 4.95 -9.94 -17.35
C THR A 155 4.49 -11.35 -16.97
N PRO A 156 4.22 -12.23 -17.94
CA PRO A 156 3.86 -13.61 -17.65
C PRO A 156 4.95 -14.30 -16.84
N LYS A 157 4.56 -15.21 -15.95
CA LYS A 157 5.48 -15.97 -15.11
C LYS A 157 6.55 -16.68 -15.96
N GLY A 158 7.80 -16.57 -15.56
CA GLY A 158 8.95 -17.17 -16.24
C GLY A 158 9.40 -16.44 -17.51
N ASN A 159 8.76 -15.32 -17.89
CA ASN A 159 9.19 -14.52 -19.03
C ASN A 159 10.04 -13.33 -18.58
N GLU A 160 10.95 -12.91 -19.44
CA GLU A 160 11.66 -11.65 -19.27
C GLU A 160 10.74 -10.46 -19.67
N TYR A 161 11.00 -9.31 -19.06
CA TYR A 161 10.32 -8.07 -19.46
C TYR A 161 10.82 -7.61 -20.81
N ASN A 162 9.89 -7.21 -21.69
CA ASN A 162 10.17 -6.67 -23.01
C ASN A 162 9.16 -5.57 -23.33
N ASP A 163 9.63 -4.40 -23.77
CA ASP A 163 8.76 -3.25 -24.05
C ASP A 163 7.75 -3.51 -25.17
N GLU A 164 8.11 -4.24 -26.22
CA GLU A 164 7.22 -4.54 -27.35
C GLU A 164 6.07 -5.45 -26.91
N ASP A 165 6.39 -6.50 -26.13
CA ASP A 165 5.38 -7.38 -25.55
C ASP A 165 4.44 -6.64 -24.60
N ARG A 166 4.98 -5.68 -23.85
CA ARG A 166 4.18 -4.86 -22.92
C ARG A 166 3.28 -3.89 -23.68
N LEU A 167 3.74 -3.26 -24.75
CA LEU A 167 2.91 -2.43 -25.63
C LEU A 167 1.78 -3.25 -26.26
N SER A 168 2.08 -4.45 -26.76
CA SER A 168 1.05 -5.38 -27.25
C SER A 168 0.04 -5.76 -26.15
N ALA A 169 0.48 -5.89 -24.90
CA ALA A 169 -0.42 -6.15 -23.77
C ALA A 169 -1.33 -4.96 -23.47
N PHE A 170 -0.85 -3.71 -23.60
CA PHE A 170 -1.69 -2.52 -23.50
C PHE A 170 -2.75 -2.50 -24.58
N GLU A 171 -2.38 -2.73 -25.84
CA GLU A 171 -3.31 -2.77 -26.94
C GLU A 171 -4.42 -3.81 -26.73
N LYS A 172 -4.05 -5.05 -26.40
CA LYS A 172 -5.01 -6.13 -26.12
C LYS A 172 -5.94 -5.79 -24.95
N PHE A 173 -5.39 -5.20 -23.89
CA PHE A 173 -6.14 -4.85 -22.70
C PHE A 173 -7.19 -3.76 -23.00
N PHE A 174 -6.80 -2.67 -23.65
CA PHE A 174 -7.71 -1.56 -23.94
C PHE A 174 -8.71 -1.90 -25.04
N ASN A 175 -8.32 -2.72 -26.03
CA ASN A 175 -9.26 -3.26 -27.03
C ASN A 175 -10.34 -4.14 -26.38
N LYS A 176 -9.96 -5.00 -25.42
CA LYS A 176 -10.92 -5.80 -24.63
C LYS A 176 -11.94 -4.92 -23.88
N LEU A 177 -11.52 -3.75 -23.43
CA LEU A 177 -12.37 -2.80 -22.72
C LEU A 177 -13.11 -1.84 -23.64
N GLU A 178 -12.84 -1.87 -24.95
CA GLU A 178 -13.37 -0.92 -25.94
C GLU A 178 -13.10 0.54 -25.52
N LEU A 179 -11.86 0.81 -25.08
CA LEU A 179 -11.42 2.11 -24.62
C LEU A 179 -10.28 2.64 -25.49
N ASP A 180 -10.42 3.88 -25.96
CA ASP A 180 -9.30 4.62 -26.50
C ASP A 180 -8.31 4.95 -25.40
N TYR A 181 -7.01 4.81 -25.68
CA TYR A 181 -5.97 5.09 -24.70
C TYR A 181 -4.77 5.78 -25.32
N LYS A 182 -3.97 6.40 -24.48
CA LYS A 182 -2.70 7.04 -24.87
C LYS A 182 -1.63 6.70 -23.86
N ILE A 183 -0.49 6.22 -24.34
CA ILE A 183 0.69 6.06 -23.48
C ILE A 183 1.21 7.44 -23.06
N ASN A 184 1.35 7.63 -21.77
CA ASN A 184 1.81 8.87 -21.16
C ASN A 184 3.31 8.90 -20.92
N GLU A 185 3.91 7.74 -20.60
CA GLU A 185 5.32 7.62 -20.29
C GLU A 185 5.84 6.24 -20.74
N ILE A 186 7.05 6.23 -21.31
CA ILE A 186 7.85 5.02 -21.54
C ILE A 186 9.24 5.29 -20.97
N ILE A 187 9.67 4.43 -20.05
CA ILE A 187 11.07 4.34 -19.63
C ILE A 187 11.56 2.97 -20.15
N PRO A 188 12.45 2.95 -21.16
CA PRO A 188 12.87 1.71 -21.83
C PRO A 188 13.37 0.66 -20.83
N ASN A 189 12.93 -0.59 -21.01
CA ASN A 189 13.21 -1.74 -20.14
C ASN A 189 12.81 -1.60 -18.66
N GLU A 190 12.15 -0.52 -18.27
CA GLU A 190 11.71 -0.28 -16.90
C GLU A 190 10.18 -0.26 -16.78
N LYS A 191 9.51 0.63 -17.54
CA LYS A 191 8.06 0.77 -17.42
C LYS A 191 7.38 1.49 -18.58
N ILE A 192 6.11 1.17 -18.77
CA ILE A 192 5.17 1.86 -19.65
C ILE A 192 3.96 2.26 -18.82
N VAL A 193 3.46 3.49 -19.01
CA VAL A 193 2.37 4.06 -18.19
C VAL A 193 1.29 4.67 -19.10
N CYS A 194 0.04 4.36 -18.80
CA CYS A 194 -1.16 5.02 -19.28
C CYS A 194 -1.99 5.50 -18.09
N ASP A 195 -2.28 6.78 -18.02
CA ASP A 195 -3.10 7.39 -16.96
C ASP A 195 -4.27 8.12 -17.61
N MET A 196 -5.47 7.64 -17.39
CA MET A 196 -6.67 8.15 -18.02
C MET A 196 -7.84 8.22 -17.03
N ASP A 197 -8.84 9.02 -17.37
CA ASP A 197 -10.13 9.08 -16.69
C ASP A 197 -11.19 8.28 -17.43
N TYR A 198 -11.97 7.50 -16.68
CA TYR A 198 -13.15 6.81 -17.16
C TYR A 198 -14.36 7.20 -16.33
N LYS A 199 -15.16 8.13 -16.79
CA LYS A 199 -16.37 8.59 -16.07
C LYS A 199 -16.09 9.04 -14.62
N GLY A 200 -14.95 9.69 -14.36
CA GLY A 200 -14.50 10.10 -13.03
C GLY A 200 -13.72 9.04 -12.25
N LEU A 201 -13.61 7.82 -12.76
CA LEU A 201 -12.74 6.76 -12.23
C LEU A 201 -11.38 6.86 -12.91
N ARG A 202 -10.32 7.12 -12.13
CA ARG A 202 -8.95 7.12 -12.66
C ARG A 202 -8.46 5.71 -12.93
N LEU A 203 -8.02 5.45 -14.14
CA LEU A 203 -7.34 4.22 -14.55
C LEU A 203 -5.84 4.52 -14.74
N LEU A 204 -5.02 4.17 -13.76
CA LEU A 204 -3.57 4.20 -13.87
C LEU A 204 -3.10 2.80 -14.25
N THR A 205 -2.75 2.61 -15.52
CA THR A 205 -2.31 1.32 -16.06
C THR A 205 -0.80 1.34 -16.27
N GLU A 206 -0.09 0.39 -15.69
CA GLU A 206 1.36 0.27 -15.78
C GLU A 206 1.76 -1.14 -16.22
N ALA A 207 2.77 -1.23 -17.10
CA ALA A 207 3.60 -2.43 -17.23
C ALA A 207 4.99 -2.07 -16.70
N HIS A 208 5.39 -2.71 -15.61
CA HIS A 208 6.64 -2.41 -14.92
C HIS A 208 7.50 -3.66 -14.82
N ASN A 209 8.81 -3.52 -15.03
CA ASN A 209 9.79 -4.60 -14.88
C ASN A 209 10.04 -4.88 -13.39
N TRP A 210 9.05 -5.51 -12.75
CA TRP A 210 9.11 -5.84 -11.33
C TRP A 210 10.18 -6.87 -10.99
N ASN A 211 10.63 -7.69 -11.96
CA ASN A 211 11.69 -8.66 -11.75
C ASN A 211 13.05 -8.00 -11.50
N GLU A 212 13.25 -6.79 -12.01
CA GLU A 212 14.48 -6.01 -11.81
C GLU A 212 14.30 -4.91 -10.76
N TYR A 213 13.23 -4.13 -10.91
CA TYR A 213 13.00 -2.92 -10.08
C TYR A 213 12.04 -3.16 -8.90
N GLY A 214 11.56 -4.38 -8.72
CA GLY A 214 10.70 -4.76 -7.60
C GLY A 214 11.43 -4.76 -6.26
N ASN A 215 10.64 -4.87 -5.19
CA ASN A 215 11.15 -4.99 -3.83
C ASN A 215 11.10 -6.45 -3.36
N ASP A 216 11.96 -6.84 -2.45
CA ASP A 216 12.09 -8.17 -1.86
C ASP A 216 10.90 -8.62 -1.01
N ARG A 217 9.88 -7.79 -0.86
CA ARG A 217 8.64 -8.10 -0.11
C ARG A 217 8.92 -8.56 1.33
N GLY A 218 9.70 -7.75 2.06
CA GLY A 218 10.06 -8.07 3.43
C GLY A 218 10.95 -9.32 3.54
N GLY A 219 11.86 -9.50 2.58
CA GLY A 219 12.76 -10.64 2.51
C GLY A 219 12.16 -11.92 1.94
N SER A 220 10.88 -11.89 1.49
CA SER A 220 10.22 -13.09 0.94
C SER A 220 10.70 -13.47 -0.46
N ILE A 221 11.21 -12.50 -1.23
CA ILE A 221 11.71 -12.68 -2.61
C ILE A 221 13.21 -12.37 -2.65
N GLU A 222 14.04 -13.37 -2.40
CA GLU A 222 15.50 -13.21 -2.29
C GLU A 222 16.14 -12.62 -3.55
N SER A 223 15.66 -12.98 -4.74
CA SER A 223 16.16 -12.45 -6.02
C SER A 223 16.00 -10.94 -6.16
N LEU A 224 15.12 -10.32 -5.40
CA LEU A 224 14.88 -8.88 -5.38
C LEU A 224 15.56 -8.15 -4.23
N SER A 225 16.34 -8.85 -3.41
CA SER A 225 17.11 -8.22 -2.33
C SER A 225 18.13 -7.22 -2.87
N ALA A 226 18.30 -6.11 -2.13
CA ALA A 226 19.31 -5.10 -2.41
C ALA A 226 20.52 -5.25 -1.50
N GLU A 227 21.50 -4.36 -1.69
CA GLU A 227 22.52 -4.11 -0.68
C GLU A 227 21.88 -3.63 0.63
N VAL A 228 22.64 -3.70 1.72
CA VAL A 228 22.18 -3.36 3.06
C VAL A 228 21.58 -1.95 3.09
N ARG A 229 20.34 -1.86 3.56
CA ARG A 229 19.64 -0.59 3.72
C ARG A 229 20.18 0.18 4.91
N ASN A 230 20.59 1.43 4.66
CA ASN A 230 21.04 2.38 5.68
C ASN A 230 20.14 3.64 5.75
N THR A 231 19.10 3.71 4.94
CA THR A 231 18.24 4.88 4.82
C THR A 231 17.00 4.79 5.71
N PRO A 232 16.48 5.94 6.17
CA PRO A 232 15.21 6.00 6.90
C PRO A 232 14.03 5.39 6.16
N CYS A 233 13.01 4.97 6.91
CA CYS A 233 11.73 4.55 6.38
C CYS A 233 10.59 5.19 7.18
N VAL A 234 9.68 5.87 6.49
CA VAL A 234 8.49 6.51 7.10
C VAL A 234 7.22 5.70 6.95
N ARG A 235 7.28 4.52 6.30
CA ARG A 235 6.08 3.71 6.09
C ARG A 235 5.32 3.39 7.38
N PRO A 236 5.94 2.97 8.49
CA PRO A 236 5.23 2.68 9.73
C PRO A 236 4.54 3.90 10.37
N ILE A 237 4.82 5.09 9.86
CA ILE A 237 4.18 6.35 10.27
C ILE A 237 3.02 6.69 9.36
N ARG A 238 3.25 6.56 8.04
CA ARG A 238 2.37 7.08 7.00
C ARG A 238 1.42 6.04 6.41
N GLU A 239 1.70 4.79 6.66
CA GLU A 239 0.98 3.65 6.12
C GLU A 239 0.44 2.78 7.26
N PHE A 240 -0.78 2.29 7.12
CA PHE A 240 -1.38 1.36 8.05
C PHE A 240 -1.90 0.15 7.28
N THR A 241 -1.31 -1.01 7.53
CA THR A 241 -1.53 -2.22 6.72
C THR A 241 -2.24 -3.28 7.54
N ILE A 242 -3.41 -3.70 7.07
CA ILE A 242 -4.32 -4.64 7.73
C ILE A 242 -4.54 -5.84 6.82
N ALA A 243 -4.24 -7.04 7.30
CA ALA A 243 -4.56 -8.29 6.64
C ALA A 243 -6.06 -8.64 6.77
N PHE A 244 -6.54 -9.55 5.94
CA PHE A 244 -7.94 -9.99 5.90
C PHE A 244 -8.52 -10.48 7.24
N ASP A 245 -7.68 -10.93 8.15
CA ASP A 245 -8.05 -11.43 9.48
C ASP A 245 -7.79 -10.45 10.63
N GLY A 246 -7.45 -9.18 10.30
CA GLY A 246 -7.20 -8.11 11.24
C GLY A 246 -5.76 -8.01 11.74
N ARG A 247 -4.84 -8.88 11.33
CA ARG A 247 -3.41 -8.73 11.64
C ARG A 247 -2.85 -7.44 11.01
N ILE A 248 -2.04 -6.72 11.75
CA ILE A 248 -1.44 -5.45 11.36
C ILE A 248 0.05 -5.64 11.14
N TYR A 249 0.55 -5.06 10.07
CA TYR A 249 1.97 -5.11 9.68
C TYR A 249 2.56 -3.69 9.54
N PRO A 250 3.90 -3.53 9.67
CA PRO A 250 4.56 -2.22 9.59
C PRO A 250 4.38 -1.51 8.25
N CYS A 251 4.20 -2.25 7.16
CA CYS A 251 3.96 -1.71 5.81
C CYS A 251 3.42 -2.79 4.86
N CYS A 252 3.02 -2.36 3.66
CA CYS A 252 2.48 -3.23 2.60
C CYS A 252 3.50 -4.18 1.95
N GLN A 253 4.77 -4.12 2.32
CA GLN A 253 5.78 -5.07 1.83
C GLN A 253 5.73 -6.42 2.57
N PHE A 254 5.06 -6.50 3.71
CA PHE A 254 4.87 -7.76 4.42
C PHE A 254 3.70 -8.53 3.83
N CYS A 255 3.96 -9.77 3.46
CA CYS A 255 2.91 -10.70 3.03
C CYS A 255 2.38 -11.46 4.24
N PRO A 256 1.12 -11.31 4.61
CA PRO A 256 0.49 -12.17 5.61
C PRO A 256 0.57 -13.65 5.19
N ASP A 257 0.68 -14.56 6.15
CA ASP A 257 0.78 -16.01 5.93
C ASP A 257 2.05 -16.50 5.21
N CYS A 258 2.98 -15.62 4.89
CA CYS A 258 4.30 -16.02 4.42
C CYS A 258 5.19 -16.43 5.59
N LYS A 259 6.27 -17.19 5.31
CA LYS A 259 7.23 -17.63 6.32
C LYS A 259 7.68 -16.46 7.19
N ASP A 260 7.67 -16.66 8.50
CA ASP A 260 8.11 -15.68 9.51
C ASP A 260 7.30 -14.37 9.56
N SER A 261 6.20 -14.24 8.82
CA SER A 261 5.37 -13.03 8.83
C SER A 261 4.84 -12.68 10.23
N GLU A 262 4.56 -13.68 11.06
CA GLU A 262 4.08 -13.48 12.43
C GLU A 262 5.08 -12.72 13.31
N LYS A 263 6.38 -12.87 13.07
CA LYS A 263 7.43 -12.14 13.80
C LYS A 263 7.39 -10.63 13.55
N SER A 264 6.77 -10.22 12.45
CA SER A 264 6.61 -8.81 12.06
C SER A 264 5.20 -8.28 12.33
N MET A 265 4.32 -9.10 12.89
CA MET A 265 2.98 -8.68 13.24
C MET A 265 3.02 -7.69 14.41
N ILE A 266 2.37 -6.55 14.24
CA ILE A 266 2.28 -5.49 15.24
C ILE A 266 1.22 -5.83 16.28
N ALA A 267 0.03 -6.15 15.80
CA ALA A 267 -1.17 -6.43 16.60
C ALA A 267 -2.19 -7.17 15.74
N LYS A 268 -3.30 -7.58 16.36
CA LYS A 268 -4.48 -8.09 15.66
C LYS A 268 -5.72 -7.36 16.17
N LEU A 269 -6.45 -6.74 15.25
CA LEU A 269 -7.71 -6.04 15.57
C LEU A 269 -8.73 -7.02 16.18
N SER A 270 -9.50 -6.52 17.12
CA SER A 270 -10.55 -7.26 17.81
C SER A 270 -11.59 -6.28 18.35
N SER A 271 -12.64 -6.78 18.99
CA SER A 271 -13.62 -5.93 19.69
C SER A 271 -13.00 -5.07 20.81
N SER A 272 -11.85 -5.45 21.33
CA SER A 272 -11.12 -4.73 22.39
C SER A 272 -9.93 -3.92 21.88
N LEU A 273 -9.53 -4.04 20.62
CA LEU A 273 -8.40 -3.33 20.03
C LEU A 273 -8.81 -2.70 18.70
N ASN A 274 -8.94 -1.38 18.66
CA ASN A 274 -9.29 -0.60 17.48
C ASN A 274 -8.05 -0.13 16.69
N LEU A 275 -8.28 0.56 15.55
CA LEU A 275 -7.20 1.07 14.68
C LEU A 275 -6.24 2.02 15.42
N PHE A 276 -6.77 2.87 16.28
CA PHE A 276 -6.01 3.94 16.92
C PHE A 276 -5.10 3.41 18.02
N ASP A 277 -5.59 2.44 18.79
CA ASP A 277 -4.80 1.76 19.82
C ASP A 277 -3.70 0.93 19.18
N ALA A 278 -3.99 0.24 18.08
CA ALA A 278 -2.99 -0.52 17.35
C ALA A 278 -1.93 0.40 16.70
N TYR A 279 -2.34 1.55 16.15
CA TYR A 279 -1.42 2.53 15.57
C TYR A 279 -0.50 3.15 16.62
N ALA A 280 -0.98 3.39 17.83
CA ALA A 280 -0.20 3.92 18.95
C ALA A 280 0.40 2.83 19.83
N SER A 281 0.40 1.57 19.41
CA SER A 281 0.95 0.46 20.20
C SER A 281 2.46 0.57 20.41
N GLU A 282 2.96 -0.05 21.47
CA GLU A 282 4.38 -0.15 21.76
C GLU A 282 5.15 -0.80 20.60
N ASN A 283 4.64 -1.93 20.10
CA ASN A 283 5.25 -2.66 19.00
C ASN A 283 5.44 -1.77 17.75
N LEU A 284 4.43 -0.99 17.35
CA LEU A 284 4.58 -0.12 16.17
C LEU A 284 5.49 1.09 16.48
N THR A 285 5.53 1.55 17.72
CA THR A 285 6.47 2.57 18.18
C THR A 285 7.92 2.08 18.07
N GLU A 286 8.20 0.85 18.44
CA GLU A 286 9.53 0.24 18.27
C GLU A 286 9.93 0.11 16.82
N TRP A 287 9.00 -0.31 15.92
CA TRP A 287 9.25 -0.32 14.50
C TRP A 287 9.60 1.08 13.95
N ARG A 288 8.95 2.14 14.43
CA ARG A 288 9.26 3.52 14.06
C ARG A 288 10.64 3.93 14.54
N ARG A 289 10.99 3.65 15.80
CA ARG A 289 12.32 3.91 16.37
C ARG A 289 13.42 3.23 15.57
N PHE A 290 13.18 2.00 15.16
CA PHE A 290 14.13 1.22 14.39
C PHE A 290 14.27 1.71 12.94
N LEU A 291 13.17 2.06 12.27
CA LEU A 291 13.17 2.35 10.83
C LEU A 291 13.40 3.82 10.49
N PHE A 292 12.99 4.74 11.34
CA PHE A 292 13.05 6.17 11.02
C PHE A 292 14.46 6.77 11.05
N PRO A 293 15.38 6.43 11.96
CA PRO A 293 16.75 6.94 11.96
C PRO A 293 17.56 6.44 10.75
N TYR A 294 18.66 7.11 10.44
CA TYR A 294 19.71 6.55 9.60
C TYR A 294 20.41 5.38 10.32
N GLY A 295 21.07 4.52 9.57
CA GLY A 295 21.80 3.36 10.09
C GLY A 295 21.29 2.05 9.52
N THR A 296 22.08 0.99 9.73
CA THR A 296 21.83 -0.36 9.22
C THR A 296 20.51 -0.91 9.75
N LYS A 297 19.70 -1.46 8.84
CA LYS A 297 18.45 -2.11 9.20
C LYS A 297 18.64 -3.62 9.31
N HIS A 298 17.89 -4.24 10.24
CA HIS A 298 17.85 -5.70 10.38
C HIS A 298 16.78 -6.31 9.49
N ASN A 299 16.84 -7.64 9.35
CA ASN A 299 15.76 -8.38 8.70
C ASN A 299 14.43 -8.14 9.42
N PRO A 300 13.35 -8.02 8.67
CA PRO A 300 13.20 -8.21 7.21
C PRO A 300 13.40 -6.93 6.38
N CYS A 301 13.87 -5.83 6.96
CA CYS A 301 14.05 -4.55 6.28
C CYS A 301 15.46 -4.30 5.76
N SER A 302 16.41 -5.20 6.04
CA SER A 302 17.84 -5.02 5.74
C SER A 302 18.16 -4.88 4.25
N SER A 303 17.40 -5.57 3.39
CA SER A 303 17.57 -5.60 1.93
C SER A 303 16.47 -4.90 1.15
N CYS A 304 15.59 -4.19 1.85
CA CYS A 304 14.46 -3.50 1.22
C CYS A 304 14.95 -2.37 0.28
N LYS A 305 14.57 -2.48 -1.00
CA LYS A 305 14.89 -1.49 -2.05
C LYS A 305 14.00 -0.25 -2.01
N ASP A 306 13.01 -0.21 -1.13
CA ASP A 306 12.09 0.90 -1.03
C ASP A 306 12.84 2.17 -0.59
N LYS A 307 13.48 2.78 -1.57
CA LYS A 307 14.18 4.04 -1.42
C LYS A 307 13.19 5.16 -1.61
N ASP A 308 13.48 6.25 -0.98
CA ASP A 308 12.79 7.48 -1.23
C ASP A 308 12.73 7.83 -2.70
N TYR A 309 11.52 7.96 -3.20
CA TYR A 309 11.26 8.55 -4.52
C TYR A 309 11.41 10.09 -4.52
N SER A 310 12.10 10.64 -3.54
CA SER A 310 12.19 12.09 -3.37
C SER A 310 13.24 12.74 -4.26
N LYS A 311 12.87 13.85 -4.86
CA LYS A 311 13.77 14.81 -5.50
C LYS A 311 14.79 15.35 -4.49
N THR A 312 15.89 15.90 -4.97
CA THR A 312 17.08 16.34 -4.23
C THR A 312 16.79 17.21 -2.99
N ASP A 313 15.76 18.06 -3.03
CA ASP A 313 15.34 18.93 -1.92
C ASP A 313 14.81 18.16 -0.69
N THR A 314 14.28 16.99 -0.91
CA THR A 314 13.67 16.18 0.14
C THR A 314 14.71 15.52 1.04
N LYS A 315 15.93 15.25 0.52
CA LYS A 315 17.01 14.63 1.29
C LYS A 315 17.50 15.58 2.40
N GLN A 316 17.60 16.89 2.10
CA GLN A 316 18.00 17.89 3.07
C GLN A 316 16.91 18.09 4.14
N LYS A 317 15.66 18.29 3.73
CA LYS A 317 14.51 18.42 4.65
C LYS A 317 14.34 17.20 5.54
N ARG A 318 14.58 16.01 5.02
CA ARG A 318 14.56 14.76 5.78
C ARG A 318 15.64 14.75 6.86
N SER A 319 16.87 15.13 6.50
CA SER A 319 17.96 15.23 7.47
C SER A 319 17.66 16.28 8.55
N GLU A 320 17.06 17.39 8.20
CA GLU A 320 16.61 18.41 9.16
C GLU A 320 15.56 17.87 10.13
N ILE A 321 14.56 17.13 9.64
CA ILE A 321 13.54 16.53 10.51
C ILE A 321 14.16 15.49 11.45
N ILE A 322 15.02 14.60 10.92
CA ILE A 322 15.68 13.57 11.75
C ILE A 322 16.57 14.22 12.80
N ASN A 323 17.28 15.29 12.45
CA ASN A 323 18.10 16.04 13.40
C ASN A 323 17.25 16.77 14.45
N ASN A 324 16.13 17.40 14.03
CA ASN A 324 15.20 18.08 14.94
C ASN A 324 14.46 17.09 15.88
N LEU A 325 14.38 15.82 15.51
CA LEU A 325 13.83 14.76 16.35
C LEU A 325 14.84 14.25 17.38
N ASN A 326 16.05 14.83 17.49
CA ASN A 326 17.14 14.37 18.36
C ASN A 326 17.36 12.85 18.28
N LEU A 327 17.10 12.28 17.10
CA LEU A 327 17.35 10.87 16.85
C LEU A 327 18.86 10.72 16.64
N GLU A 328 19.56 10.34 17.67
CA GLU A 328 21.00 10.07 17.61
C GLU A 328 21.29 9.08 16.47
N LYS A 329 22.37 9.35 15.76
CA LYS A 329 22.91 8.43 14.78
C LYS A 329 23.35 7.18 15.51
N GLY A 330 22.52 6.11 15.46
CA GLY A 330 22.89 4.79 15.94
C GLY A 330 23.95 4.12 15.08
#